data_89914e00ea8eae40786392b944d795c1
#
_entry.id   89914e00ea8eae40786392b944d795c1
#
_cell.length_a   1.000
_cell.length_b   1.000
_cell.length_c   1.000
_cell.angle_alpha   90.00
_cell.angle_beta   90.00
_cell.angle_gamma   90.00
#
_symmetry.space_group_name_H-M   'P 1'
#
loop_
_entity.id
_entity.type
_entity.pdbx_description
1 polymer ?
#
loop_
_entity_poly.entity_id
_entity_poly.type
_entity_poly.pdbx_seq_one_letter_code
_entity_poly.pdbx_strand_id
1 'polypeptide(L)'
;MSVQSVLTGLPYGGQTRNPFNYVKVEQIDRDVVTNWLTAEEITQQLNLFEDESQDAYILSLELATRMYIEDFLGMSIFPVTYRVWYGAESLTATPVSLDLPEVSQNLYANQPGVQIDAVGYYNSLFPPVFVPVDPSQYYYDASGNKIVITSLPTDINTQMTAPIIAEYTTAANPLSSYPVIKQAGLLVLTHLYNNRSDTTETKLKTIPYGAQTLLRPYKPLVM
;
A
#
# COMPACT_ATOMS: atom_id res chain seq x y z
N MET A 1 22.59 -28.57 15.34
CA MET A 1 21.26 -28.52 14.68
C MET A 1 20.91 -27.07 14.49
N SER A 2 20.69 -26.63 13.25
CA SER A 2 20.33 -25.25 12.99
C SER A 2 18.90 -24.99 13.47
N VAL A 3 18.62 -23.78 13.96
CA VAL A 3 17.29 -23.35 14.42
C VAL A 3 16.23 -23.55 13.32
N GLN A 4 16.63 -23.55 12.08
CA GLN A 4 15.76 -23.80 10.92
C GLN A 4 15.18 -25.23 10.89
N SER A 5 15.90 -26.25 11.38
CA SER A 5 15.39 -27.63 11.36
C SER A 5 14.33 -27.91 12.42
N VAL A 6 14.23 -27.07 13.45
CA VAL A 6 13.22 -27.18 14.50
C VAL A 6 11.90 -26.53 14.07
N LEU A 7 12.00 -25.48 13.24
CA LEU A 7 10.82 -24.73 12.76
C LEU A 7 10.10 -25.42 11.60
N THR A 8 10.79 -26.25 10.82
CA THR A 8 10.18 -27.00 9.71
C THR A 8 9.23 -28.12 10.14
N GLY A 9 9.24 -28.52 11.41
CA GLY A 9 8.31 -29.52 11.96
C GLY A 9 7.00 -28.93 12.54
N LEU A 10 6.87 -27.62 12.60
CA LEU A 10 5.64 -26.96 13.06
C LEU A 10 4.71 -26.73 11.86
N PRO A 11 3.36 -26.82 12.04
CA PRO A 11 2.39 -26.59 10.95
C PRO A 11 2.54 -25.23 10.27
N TYR A 12 3.19 -24.28 10.93
CA TYR A 12 3.55 -22.95 10.41
C TYR A 12 5.06 -22.75 10.32
N GLY A 13 5.84 -23.80 10.58
CA GLY A 13 7.30 -23.77 10.52
C GLY A 13 7.77 -23.71 9.09
N GLY A 14 8.49 -22.65 8.73
CA GLY A 14 8.98 -22.42 7.37
C GLY A 14 8.20 -21.40 6.57
N GLN A 15 7.02 -20.96 7.03
CA GLN A 15 6.44 -19.74 6.52
C GLN A 15 7.25 -18.57 7.08
N THR A 16 8.03 -17.95 6.23
CA THR A 16 8.61 -16.64 6.54
C THR A 16 7.46 -15.73 6.92
N ARG A 17 7.55 -15.03 8.05
CA ARG A 17 6.53 -14.08 8.50
C ARG A 17 6.22 -13.01 7.45
N ASN A 18 7.16 -12.79 6.58
CA ASN A 18 7.04 -11.92 5.42
C ASN A 18 7.48 -12.75 4.18
N PRO A 19 6.56 -13.13 3.28
CA PRO A 19 6.90 -13.82 2.04
C PRO A 19 7.66 -12.92 1.07
N PHE A 20 7.67 -11.62 1.31
CA PHE A 20 8.38 -10.63 0.51
C PHE A 20 9.79 -10.39 1.04
N ASN A 21 10.67 -9.90 0.18
CA ASN A 21 12.08 -9.69 0.54
C ASN A 21 12.39 -8.31 1.12
N TYR A 22 11.39 -7.46 1.37
CA TYR A 22 11.61 -6.18 2.04
C TYR A 22 11.59 -6.33 3.57
N VAL A 23 12.38 -5.46 4.23
CA VAL A 23 12.52 -5.41 5.70
C VAL A 23 11.63 -4.33 6.32
N LYS A 24 11.51 -3.18 5.63
CA LYS A 24 10.77 -2.02 6.11
C LYS A 24 10.09 -1.30 4.95
N VAL A 25 8.93 -0.75 5.22
CA VAL A 25 8.15 0.08 4.28
C VAL A 25 7.75 1.37 4.98
N GLU A 26 7.90 2.48 4.31
CA GLU A 26 7.37 3.79 4.73
C GLU A 26 6.56 4.41 3.59
N GLN A 27 5.43 5.00 3.92
CA GLN A 27 4.74 5.93 3.04
C GLN A 27 5.37 7.30 3.23
N ILE A 28 5.97 7.86 2.19
CA ILE A 28 6.65 9.15 2.25
C ILE A 28 5.70 10.28 1.93
N ASP A 29 4.85 10.05 0.94
CA ASP A 29 3.88 11.02 0.46
C ASP A 29 2.55 10.34 0.18
N ARG A 30 1.47 10.97 0.64
CA ARG A 30 0.10 10.51 0.44
C ARG A 30 -0.81 11.72 0.38
N ASP A 31 -1.65 11.78 -0.64
CA ASP A 31 -2.67 12.81 -0.73
C ASP A 31 -3.72 12.62 0.38
N VAL A 32 -3.72 13.55 1.34
CA VAL A 32 -4.68 13.61 2.45
C VAL A 32 -5.63 14.79 2.34
N VAL A 33 -5.53 15.56 1.25
CA VAL A 33 -6.29 16.80 1.02
C VAL A 33 -7.40 16.60 0.00
N THR A 34 -7.12 15.87 -1.09
CA THR A 34 -8.09 15.64 -2.14
C THR A 34 -9.18 14.66 -1.67
N ASN A 35 -10.42 15.06 -1.79
CA ASN A 35 -11.55 14.20 -1.45
C ASN A 35 -11.83 13.21 -2.58
N TRP A 36 -12.03 11.97 -2.23
CA TRP A 36 -12.46 10.91 -3.15
C TRP A 36 -13.98 10.94 -3.38
N LEU A 37 -14.75 11.08 -2.29
CA LEU A 37 -16.19 11.28 -2.35
C LEU A 37 -16.47 12.78 -2.41
N THR A 38 -17.31 13.20 -3.35
CA THR A 38 -17.67 14.62 -3.46
C THR A 38 -18.61 15.06 -2.36
N ALA A 39 -18.57 16.34 -2.02
CA ALA A 39 -19.49 16.91 -1.04
C ALA A 39 -20.96 16.67 -1.45
N GLU A 40 -21.28 16.75 -2.74
CA GLU A 40 -22.64 16.48 -3.26
C GLU A 40 -23.06 15.02 -3.04
N GLU A 41 -22.18 14.04 -3.34
CA GLU A 41 -22.45 12.61 -3.09
C GLU A 41 -22.73 12.36 -1.62
N ILE A 42 -21.96 12.98 -0.72
CA ILE A 42 -22.10 12.82 0.72
C ILE A 42 -23.38 13.50 1.23
N THR A 43 -23.66 14.73 0.80
CA THR A 43 -24.86 15.49 1.18
C THR A 43 -26.13 14.76 0.78
N GLN A 44 -26.16 14.22 -0.43
CA GLN A 44 -27.28 13.39 -0.91
C GLN A 44 -27.43 12.11 -0.09
N GLN A 45 -26.34 11.42 0.21
CA GLN A 45 -26.37 10.18 0.99
C GLN A 45 -26.84 10.38 2.43
N LEU A 46 -26.43 11.48 3.07
CA LEU A 46 -26.77 11.78 4.47
C LEU A 46 -28.05 12.63 4.63
N ASN A 47 -28.65 13.11 3.53
CA ASN A 47 -29.79 14.04 3.52
C ASN A 47 -29.50 15.36 4.27
N LEU A 48 -28.29 15.92 4.13
CA LEU A 48 -27.84 17.14 4.80
C LEU A 48 -28.04 18.37 3.90
N PHE A 49 -29.21 18.52 3.31
CA PHE A 49 -29.50 19.66 2.44
C PHE A 49 -29.41 20.97 3.20
N GLU A 50 -28.57 21.90 2.72
CA GLU A 50 -28.39 23.25 3.24
C GLU A 50 -27.77 23.37 4.67
N ASP A 51 -27.25 22.28 5.26
CA ASP A 51 -26.56 22.29 6.55
C ASP A 51 -25.05 22.18 6.38
N GLU A 52 -24.37 23.32 6.34
CA GLU A 52 -22.89 23.42 6.25
C GLU A 52 -22.19 23.33 7.62
N SER A 53 -22.96 23.24 8.71
CA SER A 53 -22.39 23.29 10.08
C SER A 53 -21.47 22.12 10.41
N GLN A 54 -21.55 21.04 9.65
CA GLN A 54 -20.81 19.79 9.88
C GLN A 54 -19.75 19.49 8.82
N ASP A 55 -19.50 20.39 7.88
CA ASP A 55 -18.61 20.14 6.74
C ASP A 55 -17.20 19.69 7.14
N ALA A 56 -16.60 20.36 8.13
CA ALA A 56 -15.28 19.99 8.61
C ALA A 56 -15.24 18.58 9.21
N TYR A 57 -16.31 18.16 9.89
CA TYR A 57 -16.45 16.81 10.43
C TYR A 57 -16.65 15.80 9.31
N ILE A 58 -17.48 16.10 8.33
CA ILE A 58 -17.75 15.25 7.17
C ILE A 58 -16.47 15.01 6.36
N LEU A 59 -15.65 16.05 6.15
CA LEU A 59 -14.36 15.92 5.47
C LEU A 59 -13.40 14.98 6.23
N SER A 60 -13.39 15.03 7.54
CA SER A 60 -12.58 14.10 8.34
C SER A 60 -13.09 12.66 8.25
N LEU A 61 -14.40 12.46 8.18
CA LEU A 61 -15.00 11.14 7.96
C LEU A 61 -14.75 10.60 6.56
N GLU A 62 -14.72 11.49 5.56
CA GLU A 62 -14.41 11.09 4.19
C GLU A 62 -12.99 10.51 4.10
N LEU A 63 -12.00 11.19 4.66
CA LEU A 63 -10.63 10.70 4.72
C LEU A 63 -10.54 9.36 5.45
N ALA A 64 -11.19 9.21 6.61
CA ALA A 64 -11.22 7.96 7.36
C ALA A 64 -11.88 6.82 6.55
N THR A 65 -12.95 7.13 5.83
CA THR A 65 -13.65 6.19 4.94
C THR A 65 -12.75 5.75 3.80
N ARG A 66 -12.07 6.68 3.14
CA ARG A 66 -11.12 6.38 2.06
C ARG A 66 -10.01 5.46 2.55
N MET A 67 -9.38 5.79 3.67
CA MET A 67 -8.31 4.96 4.26
C MET A 67 -8.81 3.56 4.59
N TYR A 68 -10.03 3.42 5.11
CA TYR A 68 -10.62 2.11 5.35
C TYR A 68 -10.82 1.30 4.07
N ILE A 69 -11.31 1.95 2.99
CA ILE A 69 -11.50 1.29 1.69
C ILE A 69 -10.15 0.85 1.12
N GLU A 70 -9.15 1.71 1.17
CA GLU A 70 -7.78 1.42 0.71
C GLU A 70 -7.16 0.25 1.47
N ASP A 71 -7.27 0.24 2.80
CA ASP A 71 -6.79 -0.87 3.64
C ASP A 71 -7.52 -2.19 3.31
N PHE A 72 -8.83 -2.13 3.13
CA PHE A 72 -9.60 -3.33 2.80
C PHE A 72 -9.23 -3.89 1.43
N LEU A 73 -9.06 -3.03 0.44
CA LEU A 73 -8.68 -3.42 -0.92
C LEU A 73 -7.19 -3.80 -1.01
N GLY A 74 -6.34 -3.27 -0.13
CA GLY A 74 -4.88 -3.37 -0.26
C GLY A 74 -4.32 -2.55 -1.41
N MET A 75 -5.02 -1.48 -1.79
CA MET A 75 -4.67 -0.60 -2.92
C MET A 75 -5.04 0.84 -2.59
N SER A 76 -4.16 1.77 -2.89
CA SER A 76 -4.43 3.21 -2.75
C SER A 76 -5.33 3.72 -3.87
N ILE A 77 -6.26 4.60 -3.53
CA ILE A 77 -7.16 5.28 -4.48
C ILE A 77 -6.41 6.37 -5.24
N PHE A 78 -5.61 7.15 -4.52
CA PHE A 78 -4.72 8.17 -5.08
C PHE A 78 -3.27 7.69 -5.10
N PRO A 79 -2.40 8.31 -5.91
CA PRO A 79 -0.98 7.98 -5.90
C PRO A 79 -0.38 8.11 -4.50
N VAL A 80 0.46 7.14 -4.14
CA VAL A 80 1.23 7.12 -2.89
C VAL A 80 2.68 6.82 -3.21
N THR A 81 3.59 7.57 -2.61
CA THR A 81 5.02 7.32 -2.72
C THR A 81 5.49 6.49 -1.54
N TYR A 82 6.13 5.37 -1.85
CA TYR A 82 6.72 4.45 -0.89
C TYR A 82 8.22 4.50 -0.91
N ARG A 83 8.83 4.38 0.27
CA ARG A 83 10.25 4.06 0.44
C ARG A 83 10.35 2.69 1.08
N VAL A 84 11.04 1.78 0.42
CA VAL A 84 11.15 0.39 0.82
C VAL A 84 12.62 0.02 1.02
N TRP A 85 12.91 -0.67 2.13
CA TRP A 85 14.25 -1.10 2.48
C TRP A 85 14.36 -2.61 2.34
N TYR A 86 15.49 -3.05 1.76
CA TYR A 86 15.79 -4.44 1.52
C TYR A 86 17.08 -4.85 2.19
N GLY A 87 17.08 -6.05 2.77
CA GLY A 87 18.26 -6.63 3.41
C GLY A 87 19.30 -7.14 2.40
N ALA A 88 20.52 -7.32 2.87
CA ALA A 88 21.60 -7.90 2.05
C ALA A 88 21.29 -9.33 1.59
N GLU A 89 20.43 -10.04 2.28
CA GLU A 89 19.97 -11.40 1.90
C GLU A 89 19.19 -11.41 0.56
N SER A 90 18.58 -10.29 0.20
CA SER A 90 17.92 -10.13 -1.12
C SER A 90 18.88 -10.14 -2.29
N LEU A 91 20.20 -10.07 -2.02
CA LEU A 91 21.27 -9.93 -3.02
C LEU A 91 21.88 -11.26 -3.47
N THR A 92 21.24 -12.38 -3.15
CA THR A 92 21.84 -13.72 -3.37
C THR A 92 21.85 -14.18 -4.82
N ALA A 93 21.16 -13.49 -5.71
CA ALA A 93 21.07 -13.84 -7.13
C ALA A 93 21.21 -12.62 -8.04
N THR A 94 21.77 -12.78 -9.21
CA THR A 94 21.76 -11.76 -10.29
C THR A 94 20.90 -12.30 -11.44
N PRO A 95 19.88 -11.57 -11.91
CA PRO A 95 19.42 -10.25 -11.48
C PRO A 95 18.75 -10.28 -10.09
N VAL A 96 18.83 -9.16 -9.36
CA VAL A 96 18.16 -9.00 -8.07
C VAL A 96 16.73 -8.53 -8.27
N SER A 97 15.80 -9.21 -7.65
CA SER A 97 14.38 -8.84 -7.65
C SER A 97 14.00 -8.25 -6.30
N LEU A 98 13.46 -7.03 -6.29
CA LEU A 98 12.97 -6.33 -5.10
C LEU A 98 11.44 -6.31 -5.14
N ASP A 99 10.79 -7.01 -4.21
CA ASP A 99 9.33 -7.09 -4.14
C ASP A 99 8.74 -5.74 -3.72
N LEU A 100 7.64 -5.33 -4.34
CA LEU A 100 6.94 -4.11 -4.00
C LEU A 100 5.73 -4.40 -3.10
N PRO A 101 5.56 -3.65 -1.97
CA PRO A 101 4.50 -3.92 -1.00
C PRO A 101 3.10 -3.61 -1.52
N GLU A 102 2.96 -2.58 -2.31
CA GLU A 102 1.70 -2.22 -2.97
C GLU A 102 1.89 -2.10 -4.46
N VAL A 103 0.94 -2.62 -5.20
CA VAL A 103 0.94 -2.56 -6.64
C VAL A 103 -0.40 -2.01 -7.10
N SER A 104 -0.36 -0.93 -7.85
CA SER A 104 -1.53 -0.45 -8.57
C SER A 104 -1.94 -1.50 -9.59
N GLN A 105 -3.17 -2.00 -9.50
CA GLN A 105 -3.70 -2.81 -10.57
C GLN A 105 -3.86 -1.94 -11.82
N ASN A 106 -3.02 -2.20 -12.80
CA ASN A 106 -3.16 -1.58 -14.09
C ASN A 106 -4.24 -2.32 -14.89
N LEU A 107 -5.45 -1.79 -14.90
CA LEU A 107 -6.54 -2.32 -15.72
C LEU A 107 -6.37 -1.98 -17.20
N TYR A 108 -5.45 -1.11 -17.54
CA TYR A 108 -5.16 -0.69 -18.91
C TYR A 108 -3.71 -1.04 -19.25
N ALA A 109 -3.54 -1.96 -20.19
CA ALA A 109 -2.25 -2.55 -20.59
C ALA A 109 -1.16 -1.54 -21.03
N ASN A 110 -1.45 -0.25 -21.13
CA ASN A 110 -0.57 0.77 -21.69
C ASN A 110 -0.07 1.81 -20.66
N GLN A 111 -0.39 1.65 -19.37
CA GLN A 111 0.12 2.55 -18.33
C GLN A 111 0.94 1.77 -17.30
N PRO A 112 2.15 2.23 -16.97
CA PRO A 112 2.89 1.62 -15.88
C PRO A 112 2.09 1.82 -14.58
N GLY A 113 1.80 0.74 -13.86
CA GLY A 113 1.12 0.78 -12.57
C GLY A 113 1.96 1.40 -11.45
N VAL A 114 3.25 1.57 -11.71
CA VAL A 114 4.26 2.05 -10.77
C VAL A 114 5.29 2.89 -11.51
N GLN A 115 5.64 4.05 -10.96
CA GLN A 115 6.79 4.83 -11.37
C GLN A 115 7.91 4.62 -10.36
N ILE A 116 9.07 4.15 -10.83
CA ILE A 116 10.25 4.07 -9.98
C ILE A 116 10.90 5.45 -9.93
N ASP A 117 10.99 6.03 -8.74
CA ASP A 117 11.55 7.36 -8.53
C ASP A 117 13.04 7.30 -8.25
N ALA A 118 13.48 6.35 -7.41
CA ALA A 118 14.89 6.12 -7.13
C ALA A 118 15.14 4.68 -6.66
N VAL A 119 16.31 4.16 -7.02
CA VAL A 119 16.89 2.95 -6.42
C VAL A 119 18.31 3.27 -6.01
N GLY A 120 18.71 2.87 -4.81
CA GLY A 120 20.04 3.11 -4.34
C GLY A 120 20.43 2.19 -3.19
N TYR A 121 21.66 2.34 -2.74
CA TYR A 121 22.21 1.53 -1.66
C TYR A 121 23.18 2.33 -0.81
N TYR A 122 23.43 1.87 0.41
CA TYR A 122 24.51 2.37 1.24
C TYR A 122 25.78 1.58 0.97
N ASN A 123 26.86 2.32 0.71
CA ASN A 123 28.18 1.72 0.46
C ASN A 123 28.86 1.27 1.75
N SER A 124 29.97 0.52 1.60
CA SER A 124 30.76 -0.01 2.70
C SER A 124 31.71 1.01 3.38
N LEU A 125 31.64 2.29 3.01
CA LEU A 125 32.42 3.35 3.67
C LEU A 125 31.93 3.59 5.10
N PHE A 126 32.77 4.20 5.91
CA PHE A 126 32.42 4.61 7.26
C PHE A 126 32.61 6.13 7.43
N PRO A 127 31.57 6.91 7.69
CA PRO A 127 30.16 6.50 7.74
C PRO A 127 29.61 6.06 6.36
N PRO A 128 28.61 5.19 6.33
CA PRO A 128 27.98 4.75 5.07
C PRO A 128 27.39 5.92 4.29
N VAL A 129 27.61 5.93 2.99
CA VAL A 129 27.08 6.97 2.09
C VAL A 129 26.07 6.32 1.15
N PHE A 130 24.93 7.01 0.94
CA PHE A 130 23.93 6.58 -0.02
C PHE A 130 24.42 6.81 -1.45
N VAL A 131 24.35 5.79 -2.29
CA VAL A 131 24.77 5.81 -3.69
C VAL A 131 23.58 5.42 -4.55
N PRO A 132 23.11 6.30 -5.46
CA PRO A 132 22.03 5.95 -6.39
C PRO A 132 22.52 4.94 -7.44
N VAL A 133 21.67 4.00 -7.80
CA VAL A 133 21.86 3.09 -8.93
C VAL A 133 21.45 3.80 -10.22
N ASP A 134 22.22 3.63 -11.29
CA ASP A 134 21.90 4.20 -12.58
C ASP A 134 20.56 3.68 -13.09
N PRO A 135 19.63 4.53 -13.54
CA PRO A 135 18.32 4.13 -14.06
C PRO A 135 18.36 3.10 -15.20
N SER A 136 19.47 3.01 -15.93
CA SER A 136 19.66 2.00 -16.97
C SER A 136 19.90 0.57 -16.42
N GLN A 137 20.19 0.44 -15.12
CA GLN A 137 20.53 -0.82 -14.47
C GLN A 137 19.35 -1.47 -13.75
N TYR A 138 18.18 -0.84 -13.75
CA TYR A 138 16.98 -1.41 -13.18
C TYR A 138 15.73 -1.12 -14.01
N TYR A 139 14.72 -1.93 -13.83
CA TYR A 139 13.42 -1.72 -14.47
C TYR A 139 12.28 -2.29 -13.60
N TYR A 140 11.06 -1.85 -13.85
CA TYR A 140 9.87 -2.43 -13.24
C TYR A 140 9.38 -3.64 -14.04
N ASP A 141 9.30 -4.77 -13.39
CA ASP A 141 8.66 -5.98 -13.90
C ASP A 141 7.19 -6.02 -13.46
N ALA A 142 6.30 -5.65 -14.37
CA ALA A 142 4.86 -5.64 -14.12
C ALA A 142 4.27 -7.03 -13.92
N SER A 143 4.92 -8.10 -14.39
CA SER A 143 4.43 -9.47 -14.25
C SER A 143 4.58 -10.01 -12.85
N GLY A 144 5.64 -9.59 -12.15
CA GLY A 144 5.95 -10.02 -10.79
C GLY A 144 5.78 -8.93 -9.72
N ASN A 145 5.44 -7.70 -10.14
CA ASN A 145 5.38 -6.53 -9.24
C ASN A 145 6.69 -6.29 -8.50
N LYS A 146 7.78 -6.28 -9.24
CA LYS A 146 9.13 -6.20 -8.70
C LYS A 146 9.95 -5.15 -9.44
N ILE A 147 10.91 -4.57 -8.72
CA ILE A 147 12.02 -3.86 -9.35
C ILE A 147 13.12 -4.88 -9.57
N VAL A 148 13.59 -4.99 -10.80
CA VAL A 148 14.68 -5.88 -11.16
C VAL A 148 15.93 -5.06 -11.40
N ILE A 149 16.98 -5.34 -10.63
CA ILE A 149 18.31 -4.73 -10.79
C ILE A 149 19.18 -5.72 -11.56
N THR A 150 19.68 -5.32 -12.71
CA THR A 150 20.44 -6.18 -13.64
C THR A 150 21.89 -6.38 -13.21
N SER A 151 22.46 -5.38 -12.53
CA SER A 151 23.84 -5.42 -12.07
C SER A 151 23.94 -4.90 -10.64
N LEU A 152 24.49 -5.72 -9.75
CA LEU A 152 24.70 -5.33 -8.36
C LEU A 152 26.02 -4.63 -8.17
N PRO A 153 26.02 -3.51 -7.42
CA PRO A 153 27.25 -2.91 -6.92
C PRO A 153 27.99 -3.87 -5.99
N THR A 154 29.33 -3.83 -6.03
CA THR A 154 30.17 -4.72 -5.23
C THR A 154 30.53 -4.14 -3.86
N ASP A 155 30.22 -2.86 -3.63
CA ASP A 155 30.58 -2.09 -2.44
C ASP A 155 29.40 -1.86 -1.47
N ILE A 156 28.35 -2.67 -1.57
CA ILE A 156 27.18 -2.60 -0.69
C ILE A 156 27.58 -2.91 0.76
N ASN A 157 27.03 -2.12 1.68
CA ASN A 157 27.27 -2.31 3.10
C ASN A 157 26.49 -3.52 3.65
N THR A 158 27.16 -4.65 3.77
CA THR A 158 26.57 -5.89 4.30
C THR A 158 26.41 -5.90 5.83
N GLN A 159 26.95 -4.90 6.54
CA GLN A 159 26.78 -4.78 8.00
C GLN A 159 25.46 -4.06 8.37
N MET A 160 24.87 -3.34 7.44
CA MET A 160 23.54 -2.73 7.65
C MET A 160 22.44 -3.79 7.49
N THR A 161 21.41 -3.69 8.31
CA THR A 161 20.24 -4.60 8.24
C THR A 161 19.51 -4.47 6.90
N ALA A 162 19.41 -3.25 6.36
CA ALA A 162 18.71 -2.97 5.11
C ALA A 162 19.48 -1.90 4.32
N PRO A 163 20.54 -2.28 3.59
CA PRO A 163 21.39 -1.34 2.87
C PRO A 163 20.82 -0.86 1.55
N ILE A 164 19.78 -1.49 1.02
CA ILE A 164 19.18 -1.13 -0.27
C ILE A 164 17.88 -0.40 -0.04
N ILE A 165 17.63 0.66 -0.81
CA ILE A 165 16.42 1.46 -0.78
C ILE A 165 15.86 1.56 -2.19
N ALA A 166 14.56 1.39 -2.31
CA ALA A 166 13.80 1.75 -3.51
C ALA A 166 12.70 2.73 -3.14
N GLU A 167 12.56 3.77 -3.93
CA GLU A 167 11.44 4.71 -3.86
C GLU A 167 10.63 4.57 -5.15
N TYR A 168 9.33 4.47 -4.98
CA TYR A 168 8.40 4.38 -6.10
C TYR A 168 7.05 5.00 -5.77
N THR A 169 6.37 5.49 -6.79
CA THR A 169 5.04 6.07 -6.69
C THR A 169 4.04 5.17 -7.40
N THR A 170 2.94 4.83 -6.72
CA THR A 170 1.83 4.10 -7.33
C THR A 170 1.05 5.00 -8.27
N ALA A 171 0.51 4.47 -9.36
CA ALA A 171 -0.43 5.21 -10.20
C ALA A 171 -1.79 5.37 -9.50
N ALA A 172 -2.55 6.38 -9.89
CA ALA A 172 -3.95 6.51 -9.49
C ALA A 172 -4.73 5.25 -9.90
N ASN A 173 -5.48 4.69 -8.96
CA ASN A 173 -6.23 3.47 -9.23
C ASN A 173 -7.51 3.79 -10.01
N PRO A 174 -7.73 3.22 -11.22
CA PRO A 174 -8.95 3.44 -11.99
C PRO A 174 -10.21 2.95 -11.28
N LEU A 175 -10.09 2.05 -10.30
CA LEU A 175 -11.20 1.60 -9.47
C LEU A 175 -11.82 2.73 -8.64
N SER A 176 -11.10 3.83 -8.43
CA SER A 176 -11.60 5.01 -7.70
C SER A 176 -12.89 5.59 -8.29
N SER A 177 -13.11 5.43 -9.60
CA SER A 177 -14.30 5.90 -10.31
C SER A 177 -15.43 4.87 -10.40
N TYR A 178 -15.22 3.63 -9.92
CA TYR A 178 -16.23 2.59 -10.00
C TYR A 178 -17.41 2.87 -9.05
N PRO A 179 -18.64 2.94 -9.56
CA PRO A 179 -19.82 3.28 -8.74
C PRO A 179 -20.02 2.34 -7.55
N VAL A 180 -19.67 1.06 -7.70
CA VAL A 180 -19.80 0.06 -6.63
C VAL A 180 -18.87 0.35 -5.46
N ILE A 181 -17.63 0.76 -5.74
CA ILE A 181 -16.64 1.12 -4.72
C ILE A 181 -17.03 2.42 -4.03
N LYS A 182 -17.48 3.43 -4.81
CA LYS A 182 -18.05 4.66 -4.26
C LYS A 182 -19.25 4.39 -3.35
N GLN A 183 -20.18 3.54 -3.78
CA GLN A 183 -21.34 3.15 -2.97
C GLN A 183 -20.92 2.46 -1.67
N ALA A 184 -19.89 1.60 -1.71
CA ALA A 184 -19.33 1.00 -0.49
C ALA A 184 -18.73 2.07 0.45
N GLY A 185 -18.04 3.06 -0.10
CA GLY A 185 -17.54 4.21 0.65
C GLY A 185 -18.67 5.00 1.32
N LEU A 186 -19.72 5.33 0.59
CA LEU A 186 -20.89 6.04 1.14
C LEU A 186 -21.57 5.26 2.27
N LEU A 187 -21.65 3.93 2.17
CA LEU A 187 -22.19 3.09 3.24
C LEU A 187 -21.29 3.11 4.50
N VAL A 188 -19.97 3.06 4.34
CA VAL A 188 -19.02 3.17 5.46
C VAL A 188 -19.12 4.55 6.10
N LEU A 189 -19.12 5.61 5.28
CA LEU A 189 -19.24 6.99 5.77
C LEU A 189 -20.54 7.19 6.56
N THR A 190 -21.67 6.72 6.05
CA THR A 190 -22.97 6.76 6.74
C THR A 190 -22.91 6.03 8.08
N HIS A 191 -22.23 4.89 8.13
CA HIS A 191 -22.05 4.14 9.38
C HIS A 191 -21.24 4.94 10.38
N LEU A 192 -20.09 5.52 9.97
CA LEU A 192 -19.24 6.35 10.82
C LEU A 192 -19.97 7.62 11.29
N TYR A 193 -20.74 8.26 10.42
CA TYR A 193 -21.51 9.44 10.75
C TYR A 193 -22.57 9.17 11.82
N ASN A 194 -23.30 8.05 11.71
CA ASN A 194 -24.36 7.68 12.64
C ASN A 194 -23.82 7.11 13.97
N ASN A 195 -22.59 6.59 14.00
CA ASN A 195 -21.98 5.96 15.17
C ASN A 195 -20.75 6.75 15.63
N ARG A 196 -20.97 7.95 16.17
CA ARG A 196 -19.92 8.88 16.63
C ARG A 196 -19.25 8.45 17.93
N SER A 197 -19.78 7.43 18.62
CA SER A 197 -19.29 6.94 19.90
C SER A 197 -19.06 5.44 19.85
N ASP A 198 -17.92 5.00 20.36
CA ASP A 198 -17.56 3.58 20.50
C ASP A 198 -18.37 2.88 21.61
N THR A 199 -19.03 3.67 22.48
CA THR A 199 -19.80 3.16 23.62
C THR A 199 -21.29 3.32 23.37
N THR A 200 -21.91 2.31 22.78
CA THR A 200 -23.36 2.18 22.76
C THR A 200 -23.75 0.94 23.58
N GLU A 201 -24.82 1.01 24.35
CA GLU A 201 -25.38 -0.13 25.07
C GLU A 201 -25.87 -1.27 24.14
N THR A 202 -26.03 -0.96 22.87
CA THR A 202 -26.35 -1.94 21.82
C THR A 202 -25.06 -2.48 21.23
N LYS A 203 -24.94 -3.80 21.10
CA LYS A 203 -23.82 -4.46 20.40
C LYS A 203 -23.64 -3.79 19.05
N LEU A 204 -22.56 -3.00 18.92
CA LEU A 204 -22.16 -2.41 17.66
C LEU A 204 -21.99 -3.54 16.65
N LYS A 205 -22.84 -3.55 15.64
CA LYS A 205 -22.61 -4.39 14.47
C LYS A 205 -21.31 -3.91 13.84
N THR A 206 -20.41 -4.87 13.59
CA THR A 206 -19.22 -4.65 12.76
C THR A 206 -19.57 -3.80 11.53
N ILE A 207 -18.60 -3.02 11.04
CA ILE A 207 -18.65 -2.25 9.79
C ILE A 207 -19.56 -2.94 8.76
N PRO A 208 -20.39 -2.21 8.03
CA PRO A 208 -21.50 -2.79 7.27
C PRO A 208 -21.03 -3.97 6.41
N TYR A 209 -21.52 -5.15 6.73
CA TYR A 209 -21.22 -6.37 5.94
C TYR A 209 -21.53 -6.14 4.44
N GLY A 210 -22.49 -5.27 4.14
CA GLY A 210 -22.80 -4.85 2.78
C GLY A 210 -21.65 -4.16 2.07
N ALA A 211 -20.92 -3.24 2.73
CA ALA A 211 -19.79 -2.55 2.13
C ALA A 211 -18.65 -3.54 1.80
N GLN A 212 -18.33 -4.44 2.73
CA GLN A 212 -17.30 -5.47 2.49
C GLN A 212 -17.68 -6.42 1.35
N THR A 213 -18.98 -6.78 1.25
CA THR A 213 -19.47 -7.64 0.17
C THR A 213 -19.32 -6.98 -1.20
N LEU A 214 -19.59 -5.67 -1.28
CA LEU A 214 -19.40 -4.89 -2.50
C LEU A 214 -17.93 -4.77 -2.90
N LEU A 215 -17.01 -4.67 -1.94
CA LEU A 215 -15.58 -4.48 -2.18
C LEU A 215 -14.84 -5.79 -2.48
N ARG A 216 -15.32 -6.92 -1.95
CA ARG A 216 -14.62 -8.21 -2.05
C ARG A 216 -14.22 -8.61 -3.48
N PRO A 217 -15.05 -8.41 -4.55
CA PRO A 217 -14.66 -8.75 -5.92
C PRO A 217 -13.48 -7.95 -6.46
N TYR A 218 -13.18 -6.80 -5.87
CA TYR A 218 -12.14 -5.87 -6.31
C TYR A 218 -10.84 -6.02 -5.52
N LYS A 219 -10.83 -6.85 -4.48
CA LYS A 219 -9.63 -7.14 -3.71
C LYS A 219 -8.68 -8.00 -4.54
N PRO A 220 -7.40 -7.58 -4.74
CA PRO A 220 -6.42 -8.40 -5.42
C PRO A 220 -6.26 -9.75 -4.73
N LEU A 221 -6.19 -10.80 -5.53
CA LEU A 221 -5.78 -12.10 -5.03
C LEU A 221 -4.25 -12.06 -4.92
N VAL A 222 -3.76 -11.94 -3.70
CA VAL A 222 -2.35 -12.16 -3.41
C VAL A 222 -2.16 -13.67 -3.38
N MET A 223 -1.50 -14.20 -4.39
CA MET A 223 -1.06 -15.60 -4.43
C MET A 223 0.31 -15.74 -3.81
#